data_7bcda4a406f122f61c7a6c178ea807d3
#
_entry.id   7bcda4a406f122f61c7a6c178ea807d3
#
_cell.length_a   1.000
_cell.length_b   1.000
_cell.length_c   1.000
_cell.angle_alpha   90.00
_cell.angle_beta   90.00
_cell.angle_gamma   90.00
#
_symmetry.space_group_name_H-M   'P 1'
#
loop_
_entity.id
_entity.type
_entity.pdbx_description
1 polymer ?
#
loop_
_entity_poly.entity_id
_entity_poly.type
_entity_poly.pdbx_seq_one_letter_code
_entity_poly.pdbx_strand_id
1 'polypeptide(L)'
;MNHPETKEKKWRIFGALPANIVSLGWVSLFTDMSSEMIYPLLPLILTSVVGAGTTFVGLVEGIAEATASLLKLFSGWFSDRLGKRKTLVVAGYTLSAMARPLRAATTAGWHLLLVGFLDRVGKGIRTSPRDALLSDSVRREETGKAFGFQRAMGHAGAVAGPLIAFFLLTFLTAD
;
A
#
# COMPACT_ATOMS: atom_id res chain seq x y z
N MET A 1 24.06 -35.41 10.62
CA MET A 1 22.95 -34.46 10.49
C MET A 1 23.57 -33.13 10.13
N ASN A 2 23.65 -32.83 8.83
CA ASN A 2 24.23 -31.57 8.32
C ASN A 2 23.15 -30.53 8.21
N HIS A 3 23.19 -29.50 9.06
CA HIS A 3 22.39 -28.30 8.92
C HIS A 3 22.91 -27.48 7.71
N PRO A 4 22.05 -27.02 6.82
CA PRO A 4 22.45 -26.15 5.73
C PRO A 4 22.50 -24.67 6.22
N GLU A 5 23.54 -24.34 6.98
CA GLU A 5 23.76 -22.96 7.49
C GLU A 5 24.38 -21.97 6.49
N THR A 6 24.57 -22.33 5.23
CA THR A 6 25.49 -21.58 4.38
C THR A 6 24.87 -20.69 3.30
N LYS A 7 23.53 -20.61 3.16
CA LYS A 7 22.91 -19.77 2.09
C LYS A 7 22.30 -18.45 2.55
N GLU A 8 22.06 -18.23 3.82
CA GLU A 8 21.37 -17.01 4.29
C GLU A 8 22.27 -15.78 4.55
N LYS A 9 23.57 -15.95 4.60
CA LYS A 9 24.51 -14.89 4.98
C LYS A 9 24.76 -13.82 3.90
N LYS A 10 24.32 -14.04 2.67
CA LYS A 10 24.70 -13.24 1.48
C LYS A 10 23.77 -12.05 1.17
N TRP A 11 22.64 -11.92 1.85
CA TRP A 11 21.59 -10.92 1.50
C TRP A 11 21.19 -9.98 2.64
N ARG A 12 22.12 -9.67 3.55
CA ARG A 12 21.87 -8.67 4.60
C ARG A 12 22.28 -7.29 4.12
N ILE A 13 21.29 -6.43 3.84
CA ILE A 13 21.46 -5.01 3.55
C ILE A 13 21.07 -4.24 4.81
N PHE A 14 21.82 -3.16 5.14
CA PHE A 14 21.67 -2.42 6.41
C PHE A 14 21.97 -3.23 7.70
N GLY A 15 22.90 -4.17 7.64
CA GLY A 15 23.51 -4.81 8.82
C GLY A 15 22.62 -5.76 9.65
N ALA A 16 21.29 -5.71 9.52
CA ALA A 16 20.36 -6.44 10.37
C ALA A 16 19.15 -7.08 9.67
N LEU A 17 18.69 -6.56 8.52
CA LEU A 17 17.45 -7.04 7.87
C LEU A 17 17.73 -7.79 6.56
N PRO A 18 16.99 -8.89 6.26
CA PRO A 18 17.03 -9.57 4.97
C PRO A 18 16.65 -8.64 3.81
N ALA A 19 17.26 -8.85 2.62
CA ALA A 19 17.02 -8.02 1.45
C ALA A 19 15.56 -7.97 0.98
N ASN A 20 14.80 -9.05 1.17
CA ASN A 20 13.38 -9.08 0.85
C ASN A 20 12.56 -8.14 1.73
N ILE A 21 12.91 -7.96 3.00
CA ILE A 21 12.24 -6.99 3.89
C ILE A 21 12.58 -5.56 3.49
N VAL A 22 13.85 -5.31 3.16
CA VAL A 22 14.28 -3.99 2.66
C VAL A 22 13.56 -3.65 1.37
N SER A 23 13.45 -4.60 0.44
CA SER A 23 12.72 -4.42 -0.82
C SER A 23 11.22 -4.14 -0.59
N LEU A 24 10.58 -4.88 0.33
CA LEU A 24 9.18 -4.65 0.71
C LEU A 24 8.99 -3.27 1.35
N GLY A 25 9.95 -2.81 2.14
CA GLY A 25 9.96 -1.46 2.72
C GLY A 25 9.96 -0.38 1.65
N TRP A 26 10.86 -0.48 0.66
CA TRP A 26 10.90 0.46 -0.47
C TRP A 26 9.63 0.44 -1.31
N VAL A 27 9.11 -0.75 -1.61
CA VAL A 27 7.84 -0.89 -2.33
C VAL A 27 6.70 -0.23 -1.54
N SER A 28 6.67 -0.40 -0.20
CA SER A 28 5.67 0.26 0.64
C SER A 28 5.81 1.77 0.61
N LEU A 29 7.04 2.30 0.75
CA LEU A 29 7.32 3.73 0.70
C LEU A 29 6.80 4.37 -0.58
N PHE A 30 7.22 3.86 -1.75
CA PHE A 30 6.78 4.40 -3.03
C PHE A 30 5.29 4.22 -3.28
N THR A 31 4.74 3.10 -2.83
CA THR A 31 3.31 2.82 -2.95
C THR A 31 2.48 3.79 -2.10
N ASP A 32 2.83 3.96 -0.84
CA ASP A 32 2.09 4.82 0.07
C ASP A 32 2.31 6.29 -0.29
N MET A 33 3.51 6.70 -0.69
CA MET A 33 3.79 8.03 -1.24
C MET A 33 2.89 8.35 -2.43
N SER A 34 2.83 7.46 -3.42
CA SER A 34 1.99 7.64 -4.61
C SER A 34 0.48 7.67 -4.29
N SER A 35 0.01 6.89 -3.31
CA SER A 35 -1.39 6.92 -2.88
C SER A 35 -1.73 8.22 -2.16
N GLU A 36 -0.87 8.64 -1.23
CA GLU A 36 -1.11 9.79 -0.37
C GLU A 36 -0.89 11.14 -1.08
N MET A 37 -0.23 11.16 -2.24
CA MET A 37 -0.22 12.35 -3.11
C MET A 37 -1.63 12.73 -3.59
N ILE A 38 -2.48 11.74 -3.84
CA ILE A 38 -3.80 11.94 -4.46
C ILE A 38 -4.91 11.90 -3.40
N TYR A 39 -4.75 11.08 -2.38
CA TYR A 39 -5.81 10.78 -1.43
C TYR A 39 -6.39 12.01 -0.70
N PRO A 40 -5.59 12.96 -0.19
CA PRO A 40 -6.13 14.17 0.44
C PRO A 40 -6.88 15.09 -0.52
N LEU A 41 -6.61 15.00 -1.83
CA LEU A 41 -7.26 15.81 -2.85
C LEU A 41 -8.62 15.23 -3.29
N LEU A 42 -8.85 13.93 -3.06
CA LEU A 42 -10.07 13.23 -3.47
C LEU A 42 -11.35 13.88 -2.93
N PRO A 43 -11.51 14.12 -1.62
CA PRO A 43 -12.70 14.78 -1.09
C PRO A 43 -12.91 16.17 -1.68
N LEU A 44 -11.83 16.93 -1.86
CA LEU A 44 -11.88 18.26 -2.46
C LEU A 44 -12.40 18.21 -3.90
N ILE A 45 -11.84 17.33 -4.73
CA ILE A 45 -12.27 17.17 -6.13
C ILE A 45 -13.73 16.69 -6.19
N LEU A 46 -14.12 15.74 -5.37
CA LEU A 46 -15.49 15.21 -5.37
C LEU A 46 -16.51 16.26 -4.94
N THR A 47 -16.20 17.11 -3.97
CA THR A 47 -17.13 18.13 -3.50
C THR A 47 -17.12 19.38 -4.39
N SER A 48 -15.94 19.88 -4.79
CA SER A 48 -15.82 21.14 -5.52
C SER A 48 -16.03 21.00 -7.03
N VAL A 49 -15.58 19.90 -7.64
CA VAL A 49 -15.65 19.68 -9.09
C VAL A 49 -16.87 18.86 -9.48
N VAL A 50 -17.14 17.79 -8.72
CA VAL A 50 -18.27 16.88 -9.03
C VAL A 50 -19.57 17.32 -8.34
N GLY A 51 -19.49 18.19 -7.33
CA GLY A 51 -20.68 18.65 -6.57
C GLY A 51 -21.24 17.57 -5.64
N ALA A 52 -20.49 16.52 -5.32
CA ALA A 52 -20.93 15.45 -4.43
C ALA A 52 -21.04 15.95 -2.99
N GLY A 53 -22.14 15.66 -2.33
CA GLY A 53 -22.31 15.99 -0.90
C GLY A 53 -21.27 15.27 -0.03
N THR A 54 -20.77 15.95 1.01
CA THR A 54 -19.78 15.40 1.94
C THR A 54 -20.20 14.09 2.59
N THR A 55 -21.51 13.95 2.90
CA THR A 55 -22.09 12.70 3.43
C THR A 55 -21.94 11.55 2.45
N PHE A 56 -22.19 11.78 1.15
CA PHE A 56 -22.01 10.78 0.10
C PHE A 56 -20.55 10.34 -0.03
N VAL A 57 -19.62 11.29 -0.02
CA VAL A 57 -18.18 11.00 -0.06
C VAL A 57 -17.77 10.15 1.15
N GLY A 58 -18.20 10.53 2.36
CA GLY A 58 -17.92 9.78 3.57
C GLY A 58 -18.49 8.36 3.55
N LEU A 59 -19.71 8.17 3.02
CA LEU A 59 -20.32 6.84 2.86
C LEU A 59 -19.48 5.95 1.92
N VAL A 60 -19.10 6.47 0.76
CA VAL A 60 -18.32 5.72 -0.24
C VAL A 60 -16.95 5.33 0.32
N GLU A 61 -16.26 6.26 0.98
CA GLU A 61 -14.97 5.99 1.64
C GLU A 61 -15.13 4.97 2.77
N GLY A 62 -16.19 5.07 3.56
CA GLY A 62 -16.49 4.11 4.63
C GLY A 62 -16.72 2.70 4.08
N ILE A 63 -17.49 2.55 3.01
CA ILE A 63 -17.71 1.25 2.34
C ILE A 63 -16.39 0.71 1.77
N ALA A 64 -15.57 1.56 1.15
CA ALA A 64 -14.30 1.16 0.59
C ALA A 64 -13.33 0.65 1.67
N GLU A 65 -13.24 1.34 2.82
CA GLU A 65 -12.38 0.92 3.94
C GLU A 65 -12.91 -0.34 4.64
N ALA A 66 -14.23 -0.47 4.81
CA ALA A 66 -14.84 -1.68 5.33
C ALA A 66 -14.54 -2.89 4.43
N THR A 67 -14.69 -2.73 3.10
CA THR A 67 -14.35 -3.77 2.12
C THR A 67 -12.87 -4.14 2.20
N ALA A 68 -11.97 -3.16 2.25
CA ALA A 68 -10.54 -3.43 2.39
C ALA A 68 -10.21 -4.18 3.69
N SER A 69 -10.90 -3.86 4.79
CA SER A 69 -10.71 -4.53 6.07
C SER A 69 -11.20 -5.97 6.05
N LEU A 70 -12.35 -6.24 5.45
CA LEU A 70 -12.84 -7.61 5.22
C LEU A 70 -11.87 -8.40 4.33
N LEU A 71 -11.40 -7.79 3.24
CA LEU A 71 -10.44 -8.43 2.33
C LEU A 71 -9.11 -8.77 3.02
N LYS A 72 -8.66 -8.01 4.01
CA LYS A 72 -7.48 -8.36 4.82
C LYS A 72 -7.67 -9.70 5.54
N LEU A 73 -8.84 -9.94 6.11
CA LEU A 73 -9.16 -11.21 6.79
C LEU A 73 -9.18 -12.37 5.80
N PHE A 74 -9.91 -12.22 4.71
CA PHE A 74 -10.03 -13.27 3.68
C PHE A 74 -8.68 -13.55 3.00
N SER A 75 -7.91 -12.53 2.67
CA SER A 75 -6.60 -12.69 2.03
C SER A 75 -5.59 -13.35 2.96
N GLY A 76 -5.64 -13.09 4.26
CA GLY A 76 -4.85 -13.77 5.27
C GLY A 76 -5.16 -15.26 5.30
N TRP A 77 -6.44 -15.61 5.50
CA TRP A 77 -6.89 -17.00 5.52
C TRP A 77 -6.54 -17.75 4.22
N PHE A 78 -6.79 -17.13 3.08
CA PHE A 78 -6.50 -17.72 1.77
C PHE A 78 -4.99 -17.89 1.52
N SER A 79 -4.21 -16.92 1.95
CA SER A 79 -2.75 -16.94 1.92
C SER A 79 -2.16 -18.11 2.71
N ASP A 80 -2.69 -18.33 3.92
CA ASP A 80 -2.23 -19.42 4.80
C ASP A 80 -2.63 -20.79 4.23
N ARG A 81 -3.82 -20.89 3.65
CA ARG A 81 -4.30 -22.16 3.06
C ARG A 81 -3.56 -22.56 1.79
N LEU A 82 -3.21 -21.58 0.94
CA LEU A 82 -2.54 -21.83 -0.34
C LEU A 82 -1.00 -21.84 -0.25
N GLY A 83 -0.43 -21.28 0.81
CA GLY A 83 1.03 -21.12 0.94
C GLY A 83 1.66 -20.18 -0.11
N LYS A 84 0.85 -19.44 -0.89
CA LYS A 84 1.29 -18.57 -1.99
C LYS A 84 1.33 -17.08 -1.60
N ARG A 85 1.93 -16.77 -0.45
CA ARG A 85 1.98 -15.40 0.10
C ARG A 85 2.55 -14.38 -0.87
N LYS A 86 3.67 -14.69 -1.52
CA LYS A 86 4.34 -13.80 -2.48
C LYS A 86 3.42 -13.43 -3.66
N THR A 87 2.68 -14.40 -4.20
CA THR A 87 1.77 -14.16 -5.34
C THR A 87 0.66 -13.17 -4.98
N LEU A 88 0.05 -13.32 -3.80
CA LEU A 88 -0.99 -12.41 -3.33
C LEU A 88 -0.45 -10.99 -3.05
N VAL A 89 0.75 -10.90 -2.50
CA VAL A 89 1.44 -9.62 -2.29
C VAL A 89 1.67 -8.91 -3.63
N VAL A 90 2.23 -9.62 -4.61
CA VAL A 90 2.48 -9.08 -5.95
C VAL A 90 1.16 -8.68 -6.62
N ALA A 91 0.14 -9.53 -6.60
CA ALA A 91 -1.17 -9.23 -7.19
C ALA A 91 -1.80 -7.97 -6.58
N GLY A 92 -1.78 -7.82 -5.25
CA GLY A 92 -2.31 -6.64 -4.58
C GLY A 92 -1.54 -5.35 -4.90
N TYR A 93 -0.20 -5.42 -4.99
CA TYR A 93 0.60 -4.26 -5.41
C TYR A 93 0.37 -3.92 -6.89
N THR A 94 0.27 -4.91 -7.77
CA THR A 94 0.00 -4.71 -9.20
C THR A 94 -1.36 -4.05 -9.39
N LEU A 95 -2.41 -4.53 -8.71
CA LEU A 95 -3.74 -3.93 -8.78
C LEU A 95 -3.72 -2.46 -8.36
N SER A 96 -3.08 -2.14 -7.23
CA SER A 96 -2.92 -0.75 -6.78
C SER A 96 -2.09 0.09 -7.76
N ALA A 97 -1.01 -0.47 -8.34
CA ALA A 97 -0.15 0.23 -9.28
C ALA A 97 -0.88 0.54 -10.60
N MET A 98 -1.75 -0.35 -11.07
CA MET A 98 -2.58 -0.12 -12.25
C MET A 98 -3.72 0.87 -11.99
N ALA A 99 -4.32 0.84 -10.81
CA ALA A 99 -5.40 1.73 -10.45
C ALA A 99 -4.96 3.22 -10.45
N ARG A 100 -3.71 3.53 -10.07
CA ARG A 100 -3.25 4.91 -9.92
C ARG A 100 -3.18 5.69 -11.23
N PRO A 101 -2.51 5.24 -12.29
CA PRO A 101 -2.50 5.97 -13.56
C PRO A 101 -3.91 6.07 -14.18
N LEU A 102 -4.80 5.10 -13.91
CA LEU A 102 -6.18 5.17 -14.35
C LEU A 102 -6.94 6.37 -13.73
N ARG A 103 -6.55 6.84 -12.54
CA ARG A 103 -7.13 8.07 -11.95
C ARG A 103 -6.88 9.31 -12.82
N ALA A 104 -5.69 9.41 -13.43
CA ALA A 104 -5.36 10.52 -14.32
C ALA A 104 -6.18 10.52 -15.61
N ALA A 105 -6.66 9.35 -16.05
CA ALA A 105 -7.50 9.18 -17.23
C ALA A 105 -9.00 9.30 -16.93
N THR A 106 -9.41 9.56 -15.68
CA THR A 106 -10.82 9.65 -15.32
C THR A 106 -11.40 11.00 -15.71
N THR A 107 -12.55 10.98 -16.40
CA THR A 107 -13.28 12.18 -16.84
C THR A 107 -14.54 12.44 -16.03
N ALA A 108 -14.99 11.48 -15.21
CA ALA A 108 -16.19 11.58 -14.40
C ALA A 108 -15.92 11.18 -12.95
N GLY A 109 -16.61 11.82 -12.00
CA GLY A 109 -16.41 11.59 -10.57
C GLY A 109 -16.62 10.14 -10.11
N TRP A 110 -17.56 9.43 -10.72
CA TRP A 110 -17.79 8.02 -10.38
C TRP A 110 -16.64 7.10 -10.83
N HIS A 111 -15.92 7.42 -11.92
CA HIS A 111 -14.68 6.72 -12.30
C HIS A 111 -13.61 6.87 -11.22
N LEU A 112 -13.49 8.08 -10.67
CA LEU A 112 -12.53 8.37 -9.61
C LEU A 112 -12.80 7.54 -8.35
N LEU A 113 -14.08 7.41 -7.98
CA LEU A 113 -14.52 6.56 -6.86
C LEU A 113 -14.24 5.07 -7.13
N LEU A 114 -14.54 4.57 -8.33
CA LEU A 114 -14.29 3.19 -8.71
C LEU A 114 -12.81 2.84 -8.66
N VAL A 115 -11.97 3.71 -9.22
CA VAL A 115 -10.50 3.50 -9.21
C VAL A 115 -9.95 3.61 -7.78
N GLY A 116 -10.49 4.53 -6.96
CA GLY A 116 -10.17 4.61 -5.53
C GLY A 116 -10.52 3.32 -4.79
N PHE A 117 -11.70 2.77 -5.06
CA PHE A 117 -12.13 1.49 -4.51
C PHE A 117 -11.20 0.33 -4.92
N LEU A 118 -10.80 0.25 -6.19
CA LEU A 118 -9.86 -0.78 -6.66
C LEU A 118 -8.49 -0.69 -5.97
N ASP A 119 -7.99 0.51 -5.71
CA ASP A 119 -6.75 0.68 -4.93
C ASP A 119 -6.90 0.18 -3.49
N ARG A 120 -8.06 0.43 -2.85
CA ARG A 120 -8.39 -0.11 -1.52
C ARG A 120 -8.49 -1.63 -1.50
N VAL A 121 -9.10 -2.22 -2.52
CA VAL A 121 -9.15 -3.68 -2.72
C VAL A 121 -7.73 -4.25 -2.81
N GLY A 122 -6.87 -3.66 -3.65
CA GLY A 122 -5.47 -4.05 -3.76
C GLY A 122 -4.73 -3.98 -2.41
N LYS A 123 -4.96 -2.92 -1.64
CA LYS A 123 -4.42 -2.76 -0.27
C LYS A 123 -4.93 -3.85 0.69
N GLY A 124 -6.22 -4.19 0.62
CA GLY A 124 -6.81 -5.28 1.41
C GLY A 124 -6.19 -6.64 1.09
N ILE A 125 -6.03 -6.96 -0.19
CA ILE A 125 -5.47 -8.25 -0.64
C ILE A 125 -4.01 -8.42 -0.20
N ARG A 126 -3.17 -7.38 -0.29
CA ARG A 126 -1.73 -7.51 -0.02
C ARG A 126 -1.34 -7.44 1.46
N THR A 127 -2.13 -6.80 2.31
CA THR A 127 -1.70 -6.42 3.67
C THR A 127 -1.40 -7.65 4.54
N SER A 128 -2.36 -8.56 4.72
CA SER A 128 -2.17 -9.77 5.53
C SER A 128 -1.10 -10.71 4.98
N PRO A 129 -1.09 -11.07 3.68
CA PRO A 129 -0.03 -11.91 3.12
C PRO A 129 1.37 -11.28 3.22
N ARG A 130 1.47 -9.94 3.09
CA ARG A 130 2.73 -9.22 3.28
C ARG A 130 3.22 -9.33 4.73
N ASP A 131 2.35 -9.11 5.69
CA ASP A 131 2.70 -9.17 7.11
C ASP A 131 3.11 -10.59 7.50
N ALA A 132 2.44 -11.62 6.98
CA ALA A 132 2.86 -13.01 7.13
C ALA A 132 4.23 -13.28 6.49
N LEU A 133 4.48 -12.76 5.28
CA LEU A 133 5.76 -12.89 4.59
C LEU A 133 6.91 -12.22 5.36
N LEU A 134 6.66 -11.05 5.98
CA LEU A 134 7.62 -10.38 6.85
C LEU A 134 7.98 -11.26 8.05
N SER A 135 6.98 -11.82 8.72
CA SER A 135 7.18 -12.70 9.89
C SER A 135 7.99 -13.95 9.54
N ASP A 136 7.71 -14.57 8.37
CA ASP A 136 8.43 -15.77 7.91
C ASP A 136 9.88 -15.48 7.48
N SER A 137 10.20 -14.22 7.19
CA SER A 137 11.50 -13.83 6.64
C SER A 137 12.55 -13.53 7.69
N VAL A 138 12.17 -13.49 8.97
CA VAL A 138 13.08 -13.18 10.09
C VAL A 138 12.89 -14.14 11.25
N ARG A 139 13.88 -14.18 12.15
CA ARG A 139 13.73 -14.88 13.42
C ARG A 139 12.73 -14.17 14.32
N ARG A 140 12.14 -14.89 15.25
CA ARG A 140 11.10 -14.38 16.15
C ARG A 140 11.54 -13.14 16.93
N GLU A 141 12.81 -13.07 17.32
CA GLU A 141 13.42 -11.96 18.04
C GLU A 141 13.56 -10.69 17.16
N GLU A 142 13.63 -10.84 15.84
CA GLU A 142 13.81 -9.76 14.88
C GLU A 142 12.48 -9.28 14.25
N THR A 143 11.37 -9.95 14.55
CA THR A 143 10.03 -9.64 13.98
C THR A 143 9.64 -8.19 14.26
N GLY A 144 9.85 -7.70 15.48
CA GLY A 144 9.57 -6.31 15.82
C GLY A 144 10.35 -5.29 14.98
N LYS A 145 11.63 -5.57 14.68
CA LYS A 145 12.46 -4.72 13.81
C LYS A 145 11.97 -4.73 12.36
N ALA A 146 11.59 -5.90 11.84
CA ALA A 146 11.07 -6.04 10.49
C ALA A 146 9.76 -5.27 10.29
N PHE A 147 8.81 -5.42 11.21
CA PHE A 147 7.55 -4.68 11.19
C PHE A 147 7.75 -3.17 11.44
N GLY A 148 8.63 -2.80 12.36
CA GLY A 148 8.98 -1.41 12.63
C GLY A 148 9.56 -0.72 11.38
N PHE A 149 10.52 -1.36 10.71
CA PHE A 149 11.08 -0.86 9.46
C PHE A 149 10.02 -0.73 8.35
N GLN A 150 9.20 -1.77 8.15
CA GLN A 150 8.14 -1.76 7.14
C GLN A 150 7.13 -0.63 7.36
N ARG A 151 6.70 -0.44 8.62
CA ARG A 151 5.77 0.63 8.98
C ARG A 151 6.40 2.01 8.87
N ALA A 152 7.65 2.16 9.30
CA ALA A 152 8.39 3.42 9.16
C ALA A 152 8.51 3.84 7.69
N MET A 153 8.84 2.91 6.79
CA MET A 153 8.91 3.17 5.34
C MET A 153 7.53 3.58 4.78
N GLY A 154 6.45 2.89 5.15
CA GLY A 154 5.09 3.24 4.73
C GLY A 154 4.68 4.63 5.22
N HIS A 155 4.89 4.93 6.51
CA HIS A 155 4.58 6.25 7.07
C HIS A 155 5.46 7.36 6.47
N ALA A 156 6.74 7.11 6.21
CA ALA A 156 7.60 8.05 5.50
C ALA A 156 7.06 8.39 4.10
N GLY A 157 6.57 7.37 3.38
CA GLY A 157 5.87 7.57 2.11
C GLY A 157 4.59 8.39 2.27
N ALA A 158 3.79 8.09 3.29
CA ALA A 158 2.54 8.78 3.56
C ALA A 158 2.73 10.27 3.94
N VAL A 159 3.86 10.62 4.58
CA VAL A 159 4.23 12.02 4.85
C VAL A 159 4.80 12.69 3.61
N ALA A 160 5.68 12.00 2.88
CA ALA A 160 6.34 12.56 1.70
C ALA A 160 5.34 12.84 0.56
N GLY A 161 4.32 11.98 0.38
CA GLY A 161 3.32 12.10 -0.68
C GLY A 161 2.61 13.45 -0.71
N PRO A 162 1.87 13.84 0.34
CA PRO A 162 1.18 15.14 0.40
C PRO A 162 2.12 16.34 0.28
N LEU A 163 3.33 16.25 0.85
CA LEU A 163 4.35 17.31 0.73
C LEU A 163 4.78 17.50 -0.72
N ILE A 164 5.08 16.42 -1.43
CA ILE A 164 5.44 16.48 -2.85
C ILE A 164 4.26 17.03 -3.66
N ALA A 165 3.04 16.57 -3.40
CA ALA A 165 1.84 17.08 -4.08
C ALA A 165 1.65 18.58 -3.84
N PHE A 166 1.83 19.04 -2.61
CA PHE A 166 1.74 20.45 -2.25
C PHE A 166 2.77 21.31 -3.02
N PHE A 167 4.04 20.90 -3.02
CA PHE A 167 5.07 21.62 -3.75
C PHE A 167 4.80 21.64 -5.26
N LEU A 168 4.45 20.49 -5.85
CA LEU A 168 4.15 20.41 -7.28
C LEU A 168 2.98 21.33 -7.66
N LEU A 169 1.88 21.30 -6.89
CA LEU A 169 0.75 22.18 -7.14
C LEU A 169 1.12 23.66 -7.00
N THR A 170 1.87 24.01 -5.96
CA THR A 170 2.28 25.41 -5.74
C THR A 170 3.16 25.93 -6.88
N PHE A 171 4.10 25.14 -7.39
CA PHE A 171 5.00 25.57 -8.45
C PHE A 171 4.39 25.46 -9.85
N LEU A 172 3.49 24.50 -10.10
CA LEU A 172 2.84 24.33 -11.42
C LEU A 172 1.62 25.22 -11.62
N THR A 173 1.01 25.74 -10.53
CA THR A 173 -0.16 26.64 -10.62
C THR A 173 0.19 28.09 -10.33
N ALA A 174 1.46 28.42 -10.12
CA ALA A 174 1.93 29.80 -9.89
C ALA A 174 2.12 30.62 -11.18
N ASP A 175 1.93 30.01 -12.37
CA ASP A 175 1.88 30.65 -13.68
C ASP A 175 0.42 30.76 -14.16
#